data_e71329e68bdec4c4bdfa3cfa2be6a2d2
#
_entry.id   e71329e68bdec4c4bdfa3cfa2be6a2d2
#
_cell.length_a   1.000
_cell.length_b   1.000
_cell.length_c   1.000
_cell.angle_alpha   90.00
_cell.angle_beta   90.00
_cell.angle_gamma   90.00
#
_symmetry.space_group_name_H-M   'P 1'
#
loop_
_entity.id
_entity.type
_entity.pdbx_description
1 polymer ?
#
loop_
_entity_poly.entity_id
_entity_poly.type
_entity_poly.pdbx_seq_one_letter_code
_entity_poly.pdbx_strand_id
1 'polypeptide(L)'
;MQKIEIVASDERLITPSGLSLVGQVLGKSDMIRKANRMRTEKRSQPQIGTGDILLTKIGLLTLGKSDFENVNEFHSDEEFYTLSLGLRSGIPSESSLRNRLDAIGTSMNTQILEGNISMFRECGFKPTALNCGCVPV
;
A
#
# COMPACT_ATOMS: atom_id res chain seq x y z
N MET A 1 -29.37 -25.36 27.34
CA MET A 1 -28.35 -25.73 26.34
C MET A 1 -28.60 -24.92 25.11
N GLN A 2 -27.64 -24.05 24.71
CA GLN A 2 -27.73 -23.35 23.43
C GLN A 2 -27.55 -24.36 22.29
N LYS A 3 -28.49 -24.40 21.37
CA LYS A 3 -28.44 -25.26 20.20
C LYS A 3 -27.53 -24.59 19.18
N ILE A 4 -26.39 -25.19 18.86
CA ILE A 4 -25.49 -24.71 17.82
C ILE A 4 -25.96 -25.32 16.50
N GLU A 5 -26.30 -24.53 15.54
CA GLU A 5 -26.64 -24.94 14.18
C GLU A 5 -25.42 -24.69 13.28
N ILE A 6 -24.95 -25.75 12.65
CA ILE A 6 -23.84 -25.69 11.70
C ILE A 6 -24.45 -25.62 10.29
N VAL A 7 -24.28 -24.51 9.63
CA VAL A 7 -24.76 -24.28 8.25
C VAL A 7 -23.53 -24.21 7.33
N ALA A 8 -23.58 -24.92 6.22
CA ALA A 8 -22.58 -24.75 5.16
C ALA A 8 -22.82 -23.38 4.51
N SER A 9 -21.78 -22.57 4.44
CA SER A 9 -21.81 -21.24 3.80
C SER A 9 -20.79 -21.20 2.67
N ASP A 10 -21.14 -20.59 1.55
CA ASP A 10 -20.24 -20.27 0.46
C ASP A 10 -19.47 -18.97 0.72
N GLU A 11 -19.62 -18.38 1.91
CA GLU A 11 -18.91 -17.20 2.32
C GLU A 11 -17.39 -17.43 2.39
N ARG A 12 -16.65 -16.57 1.74
CA ARG A 12 -15.19 -16.58 1.75
C ARG A 12 -14.67 -15.81 2.95
N LEU A 13 -14.11 -16.54 3.92
CA LEU A 13 -13.47 -15.93 5.09
C LEU A 13 -12.08 -15.43 4.71
N ILE A 14 -11.86 -14.11 4.84
CA ILE A 14 -10.59 -13.47 4.51
C ILE A 14 -10.00 -12.84 5.76
N THR A 15 -8.83 -13.36 6.18
CA THR A 15 -8.16 -12.93 7.41
C THR A 15 -7.59 -11.52 7.35
N PRO A 16 -7.00 -11.03 6.22
CA PRO A 16 -6.40 -9.69 6.17
C PRO A 16 -7.40 -8.57 5.86
N SER A 17 -8.62 -8.62 6.40
CA SER A 17 -9.69 -7.64 6.14
C SER A 17 -9.32 -6.19 6.45
N GLY A 18 -8.40 -5.96 7.41
CA GLY A 18 -7.88 -4.62 7.72
C GLY A 18 -7.14 -3.94 6.56
N LEU A 19 -6.68 -4.72 5.58
CA LEU A 19 -5.99 -4.20 4.40
C LEU A 19 -6.90 -3.29 3.56
N SER A 20 -8.20 -3.56 3.52
CA SER A 20 -9.18 -2.73 2.81
C SER A 20 -9.29 -1.32 3.39
N LEU A 21 -9.14 -1.17 4.71
CA LEU A 21 -9.09 0.16 5.35
C LEU A 21 -7.85 0.93 4.95
N VAL A 22 -6.70 0.24 4.92
CA VAL A 22 -5.43 0.83 4.47
C VAL A 22 -5.54 1.30 3.01
N GLY A 23 -6.09 0.46 2.13
CA GLY A 23 -6.32 0.81 0.73
C GLY A 23 -7.24 2.02 0.56
N GLN A 24 -8.31 2.13 1.36
CA GLN A 24 -9.21 3.29 1.33
C GLN A 24 -8.53 4.58 1.79
N VAL A 25 -7.72 4.54 2.84
CA VAL A 25 -6.97 5.71 3.33
C VAL A 25 -5.95 6.15 2.29
N LEU A 26 -5.16 5.22 1.75
CA LEU A 26 -4.15 5.52 0.73
C LEU A 26 -4.77 6.00 -0.57
N GLY A 27 -5.91 5.44 -0.97
CA GLY A 27 -6.65 5.85 -2.17
C GLY A 27 -7.16 7.29 -2.12
N LYS A 28 -7.42 7.82 -0.92
CA LYS A 28 -7.78 9.23 -0.72
C LYS A 28 -6.56 10.16 -0.70
N SER A 29 -5.38 9.64 -0.44
CA SER A 29 -4.15 10.44 -0.37
C SER A 29 -3.65 10.86 -1.75
N ASP A 30 -3.07 12.05 -1.82
CA ASP A 30 -2.42 12.55 -3.04
C ASP A 30 -1.12 11.82 -3.38
N MET A 31 -0.58 11.05 -2.44
CA MET A 31 0.70 10.35 -2.58
C MET A 31 0.69 9.38 -3.77
N ILE A 32 -0.33 8.53 -3.87
CA ILE A 32 -0.44 7.55 -4.96
C ILE A 32 -0.63 8.26 -6.32
N ARG A 33 -1.41 9.34 -6.34
CA ARG A 33 -1.61 10.15 -7.53
C ARG A 33 -0.32 10.82 -7.99
N LYS A 34 0.46 11.37 -7.07
CA LYS A 34 1.78 11.97 -7.33
C LYS A 34 2.75 10.91 -7.84
N ALA A 35 2.80 9.73 -7.20
CA ALA A 35 3.64 8.61 -7.63
C ALA A 35 3.37 8.17 -9.07
N ASN A 36 2.10 8.10 -9.47
CA ASN A 36 1.73 7.74 -10.85
C ASN A 36 2.10 8.80 -11.89
N ARG A 37 2.32 10.05 -11.48
CA ARG A 37 2.78 11.13 -12.35
C ARG A 37 4.30 11.15 -12.54
N MET A 38 5.04 10.44 -11.69
CA MET A 38 6.49 10.38 -11.80
C MET A 38 6.88 9.64 -13.09
N ARG A 39 7.59 10.33 -13.96
CA ARG A 39 8.18 9.70 -15.14
C ARG A 39 9.39 8.88 -14.70
N THR A 40 9.34 7.59 -14.95
CA THR A 40 10.53 6.75 -14.91
C THR A 40 11.32 7.03 -16.20
N GLU A 41 12.64 7.16 -16.12
CA GLU A 41 13.52 7.50 -17.27
C GLU A 41 13.47 6.47 -18.42
N LYS A 42 12.80 5.33 -18.24
CA LYS A 42 12.63 4.32 -19.27
C LYS A 42 11.57 4.75 -20.29
N ARG A 43 11.93 4.67 -21.58
CA ARG A 43 11.15 5.10 -22.76
C ARG A 43 9.80 4.38 -22.95
N SER A 44 9.55 3.26 -22.30
CA SER A 44 8.28 2.53 -22.39
C SER A 44 7.42 2.74 -21.14
N GLN A 45 6.12 2.97 -21.33
CA GLN A 45 5.19 2.97 -20.21
C GLN A 45 5.18 1.56 -19.57
N PRO A 46 5.45 1.46 -18.26
CA PRO A 46 5.42 0.17 -17.60
C PRO A 46 3.97 -0.33 -17.53
N GLN A 47 3.79 -1.65 -17.66
CA GLN A 47 2.47 -2.27 -17.53
C GLN A 47 1.84 -2.02 -16.16
N ILE A 48 2.67 -1.96 -15.09
CA ILE A 48 2.21 -1.70 -13.72
C ILE A 48 2.63 -0.29 -13.31
N GLY A 49 1.66 0.49 -12.87
CA GLY A 49 1.87 1.88 -12.43
C GLY A 49 2.75 1.97 -11.17
N THR A 50 3.47 3.08 -11.02
CA THR A 50 4.30 3.33 -9.81
C THR A 50 3.45 3.34 -8.54
N GLY A 51 2.20 3.83 -8.61
CA GLY A 51 1.27 3.78 -7.50
C GLY A 51 0.94 2.36 -7.07
N ASP A 52 0.75 1.44 -8.01
CA ASP A 52 0.43 0.05 -7.68
C ASP A 52 1.64 -0.68 -7.06
N ILE A 53 2.86 -0.34 -7.50
CA ILE A 53 4.10 -0.80 -6.87
C ILE A 53 4.16 -0.38 -5.39
N LEU A 54 3.87 0.90 -5.11
CA LEU A 54 3.87 1.42 -3.74
C LEU A 54 2.75 0.80 -2.89
N LEU A 55 1.53 0.73 -3.42
CA LEU A 55 0.39 0.13 -2.72
C LEU A 55 0.66 -1.32 -2.37
N THR A 56 1.24 -2.09 -3.29
CA THR A 56 1.64 -3.48 -3.03
C THR A 56 2.67 -3.57 -1.92
N LYS A 57 3.72 -2.73 -1.94
CA LYS A 57 4.74 -2.73 -0.88
C LYS A 57 4.18 -2.30 0.47
N ILE A 58 3.35 -1.27 0.50
CA ILE A 58 2.67 -0.83 1.74
C ILE A 58 1.75 -1.93 2.25
N GLY A 59 1.02 -2.61 1.37
CA GLY A 59 0.19 -3.76 1.73
C GLY A 59 0.98 -4.87 2.40
N LEU A 60 2.14 -5.26 1.84
CA LEU A 60 3.04 -6.23 2.44
C LEU A 60 3.50 -5.79 3.83
N LEU A 61 3.98 -4.55 3.97
CA LEU A 61 4.44 -4.00 5.25
C LEU A 61 3.32 -3.97 6.30
N THR A 62 2.10 -3.63 5.89
CA THR A 62 0.92 -3.64 6.77
C THR A 62 0.62 -5.04 7.32
N LEU A 63 0.91 -6.08 6.54
CA LEU A 63 0.79 -7.48 6.96
C LEU A 63 2.03 -7.99 7.72
N GLY A 64 2.98 -7.12 8.04
CA GLY A 64 4.23 -7.49 8.72
C GLY A 64 5.23 -8.24 7.83
N LYS A 65 5.08 -8.14 6.50
CA LYS A 65 5.91 -8.86 5.52
C LYS A 65 6.90 -7.90 4.88
N SER A 66 8.18 -8.06 5.16
CA SER A 66 9.26 -7.22 4.63
C SER A 66 9.80 -7.71 3.28
N ASP A 67 9.80 -9.03 3.07
CA ASP A 67 10.43 -9.65 1.92
C ASP A 67 9.59 -9.52 0.65
N PHE A 68 10.27 -9.33 -0.48
CA PHE A 68 9.60 -9.16 -1.78
C PHE A 68 8.90 -10.44 -2.26
N GLU A 69 9.43 -11.60 -1.88
CA GLU A 69 8.85 -12.91 -2.22
C GLU A 69 7.43 -13.08 -1.68
N ASN A 70 7.11 -12.40 -0.58
CA ASN A 70 5.76 -12.45 0.01
C ASN A 70 4.66 -11.90 -0.90
N VAL A 71 5.01 -11.19 -1.99
CA VAL A 71 4.04 -10.78 -2.99
C VAL A 71 3.35 -11.95 -3.68
N ASN A 72 3.97 -13.13 -3.67
CA ASN A 72 3.38 -14.35 -4.21
C ASN A 72 2.09 -14.76 -3.49
N GLU A 73 1.95 -14.39 -2.22
CA GLU A 73 0.71 -14.60 -1.49
C GLU A 73 -0.44 -13.74 -2.04
N PHE A 74 -0.14 -12.54 -2.54
CA PHE A 74 -1.15 -11.69 -3.16
C PHE A 74 -1.68 -12.31 -4.46
N HIS A 75 -0.84 -13.04 -5.19
CA HIS A 75 -1.26 -13.79 -6.38
C HIS A 75 -2.15 -14.99 -6.04
N SER A 76 -2.10 -15.53 -4.82
CA SER A 76 -3.00 -16.62 -4.42
C SER A 76 -4.47 -16.19 -4.29
N ASP A 77 -4.72 -14.89 -4.07
CA ASP A 77 -6.04 -14.28 -3.98
C ASP A 77 -6.04 -12.89 -4.63
N GLU A 78 -5.72 -12.88 -5.92
CA GLU A 78 -5.50 -11.65 -6.69
C GLU A 78 -6.69 -10.70 -6.65
N GLU A 79 -7.91 -11.24 -6.71
CA GLU A 79 -9.14 -10.44 -6.67
C GLU A 79 -9.25 -9.67 -5.35
N PHE A 80 -9.08 -10.36 -4.22
CA PHE A 80 -9.16 -9.71 -2.91
C PHE A 80 -8.10 -8.63 -2.73
N TYR A 81 -6.82 -8.94 -3.03
CA TYR A 81 -5.74 -7.97 -2.81
C TYR A 81 -5.82 -6.78 -3.76
N THR A 82 -6.23 -7.01 -5.02
CA THR A 82 -6.44 -5.94 -5.99
C THR A 82 -7.54 -4.99 -5.54
N LEU A 83 -8.68 -5.51 -5.10
CA LEU A 83 -9.80 -4.70 -4.61
C LEU A 83 -9.45 -4.00 -3.29
N SER A 84 -8.85 -4.72 -2.34
CA SER A 84 -8.53 -4.18 -1.01
C SER A 84 -7.53 -3.04 -1.06
N LEU A 85 -6.50 -3.16 -1.90
CA LEU A 85 -5.47 -2.13 -2.07
C LEU A 85 -5.86 -1.06 -3.09
N GLY A 86 -6.88 -1.30 -3.91
CA GLY A 86 -7.28 -0.40 -5.00
C GLY A 86 -6.27 -0.36 -6.15
N LEU A 87 -5.64 -1.50 -6.46
CA LEU A 87 -4.70 -1.62 -7.57
C LEU A 87 -5.43 -1.48 -8.91
N ARG A 88 -4.82 -0.77 -9.86
CA ARG A 88 -5.40 -0.51 -11.18
C ARG A 88 -4.84 -1.40 -12.28
N SER A 89 -3.57 -1.75 -12.17
CA SER A 89 -2.81 -2.48 -13.21
C SER A 89 -2.48 -3.92 -12.78
N GLY A 90 -2.98 -4.36 -11.60
CA GLY A 90 -2.73 -5.69 -11.06
C GLY A 90 -1.54 -5.75 -10.09
N ILE A 91 -1.25 -6.95 -9.62
CA ILE A 91 -0.20 -7.23 -8.64
C ILE A 91 1.13 -7.41 -9.39
N PRO A 92 2.20 -6.70 -8.99
CA PRO A 92 3.51 -6.87 -9.58
C PRO A 92 4.13 -8.23 -9.21
N SER A 93 4.96 -8.77 -10.09
CA SER A 93 5.85 -9.88 -9.72
C SER A 93 6.92 -9.40 -8.74
N GLU A 94 7.53 -10.32 -7.99
CA GLU A 94 8.62 -10.03 -7.06
C GLU A 94 9.74 -9.22 -7.72
N SER A 95 10.22 -9.67 -8.88
CA SER A 95 11.30 -8.99 -9.61
C SER A 95 10.91 -7.60 -10.08
N SER A 96 9.65 -7.42 -10.52
CA SER A 96 9.12 -6.11 -10.90
C SER A 96 9.03 -5.17 -9.70
N LEU A 97 8.55 -5.68 -8.56
CA LEU A 97 8.43 -4.91 -7.33
C LEU A 97 9.81 -4.41 -6.86
N ARG A 98 10.79 -5.31 -6.78
CA ARG A 98 12.18 -5.01 -6.39
C ARG A 98 12.81 -3.98 -7.33
N ASN A 99 12.88 -4.29 -8.62
CA ASN A 99 13.54 -3.43 -9.61
C ASN A 99 12.91 -2.03 -9.70
N ARG A 100 11.61 -1.96 -9.55
CA ARG A 100 10.89 -0.69 -9.60
C ARG A 100 11.11 0.15 -8.34
N LEU A 101 11.11 -0.46 -7.16
CA LEU A 101 11.40 0.25 -5.91
C LEU A 101 12.84 0.74 -5.88
N ASP A 102 13.81 -0.06 -6.35
CA ASP A 102 15.20 0.36 -6.45
C ASP A 102 15.36 1.56 -7.41
N ALA A 103 14.65 1.54 -8.54
CA ALA A 103 14.72 2.62 -9.52
C ALA A 103 14.12 3.95 -9.05
N ILE A 104 13.13 3.90 -8.15
CA ILE A 104 12.44 5.10 -7.67
C ILE A 104 12.87 5.53 -6.26
N GLY A 105 13.57 4.66 -5.52
CA GLY A 105 13.78 4.80 -4.07
C GLY A 105 14.32 6.16 -3.66
N THR A 106 15.43 6.61 -4.25
CA THR A 106 16.05 7.88 -3.85
C THR A 106 15.22 9.10 -4.29
N SER A 107 14.62 9.05 -5.47
CA SER A 107 13.85 10.17 -6.01
C SER A 107 12.50 10.36 -5.31
N MET A 108 11.99 9.33 -4.65
CA MET A 108 10.69 9.37 -3.96
C MET A 108 10.75 9.73 -2.49
N ASN A 109 11.90 9.67 -1.84
CA ASN A 109 12.01 9.89 -0.40
C ASN A 109 11.34 11.21 0.04
N THR A 110 11.64 12.30 -0.63
CA THR A 110 11.04 13.62 -0.32
C THR A 110 9.52 13.61 -0.53
N GLN A 111 9.05 13.00 -1.61
CA GLN A 111 7.62 12.98 -1.94
C GLN A 111 6.82 12.06 -1.01
N ILE A 112 7.41 10.94 -0.58
CA ILE A 112 6.81 10.07 0.44
C ILE A 112 6.71 10.82 1.76
N LEU A 113 7.77 11.51 2.16
CA LEU A 113 7.77 12.31 3.39
C LEU A 113 6.71 13.41 3.35
N GLU A 114 6.66 14.19 2.29
CA GLU A 114 5.63 15.22 2.10
C GLU A 114 4.21 14.63 2.08
N GLY A 115 4.04 13.47 1.43
CA GLY A 115 2.76 12.76 1.40
C GLY A 115 2.32 12.29 2.79
N ASN A 116 3.24 11.78 3.59
CA ASN A 116 2.97 11.38 4.97
C ASN A 116 2.58 12.59 5.84
N ILE A 117 3.31 13.70 5.72
CA ILE A 117 2.99 14.94 6.47
C ILE A 117 1.60 15.44 6.08
N SER A 118 1.26 15.46 4.79
CA SER A 118 -0.06 15.87 4.32
C SER A 118 -1.16 14.97 4.89
N MET A 119 -0.96 13.66 4.83
CA MET A 119 -1.90 12.67 5.35
C MET A 119 -2.13 12.83 6.86
N PHE A 120 -1.07 13.03 7.64
CA PHE A 120 -1.19 13.26 9.08
C PHE A 120 -1.97 14.55 9.39
N ARG A 121 -1.76 15.61 8.62
CA ARG A 121 -2.52 16.87 8.77
C ARG A 121 -4.00 16.68 8.44
N GLU A 122 -4.31 15.97 7.37
CA GLU A 122 -5.68 15.65 6.97
C GLU A 122 -6.41 14.78 8.01
N CYS A 123 -5.67 13.87 8.67
CA CYS A 123 -6.19 13.08 9.80
C CYS A 123 -6.31 13.87 11.11
N GLY A 124 -5.98 15.16 11.12
CA GLY A 124 -6.05 16.02 12.32
C GLY A 124 -4.95 15.72 13.35
N PHE A 125 -3.89 15.02 12.95
CA PHE A 125 -2.75 14.76 13.83
C PHE A 125 -2.04 16.06 14.17
N LYS A 126 -1.91 16.34 15.48
CA LYS A 126 -1.15 17.48 15.98
C LYS A 126 0.18 16.95 16.55
N PRO A 127 1.32 17.25 15.93
CA PRO A 127 2.59 16.82 16.47
C PRO A 127 2.84 17.48 17.83
N THR A 128 3.27 16.69 18.80
CA THR A 128 3.64 17.19 20.13
C THR A 128 5.09 17.67 20.07
N ALA A 129 5.35 18.88 20.55
CA ALA A 129 6.72 19.37 20.67
C ALA A 129 7.52 18.49 21.64
N LEU A 130 8.74 18.16 21.26
CA LEU A 130 9.69 17.48 22.14
C LEU A 130 10.18 18.43 23.23
N ASN A 131 10.72 17.88 24.31
CA ASN A 131 11.27 18.68 25.44
C ASN A 131 12.36 19.69 25.02
N CYS A 132 12.98 19.50 23.85
CA CYS A 132 13.93 20.45 23.25
C CYS A 132 13.27 21.58 22.47
N GLY A 133 11.93 21.65 22.42
CA GLY A 133 11.18 22.62 21.60
C GLY A 133 11.10 22.30 20.12
N CYS A 134 11.71 21.20 19.67
CA CYS A 134 11.62 20.72 18.29
C CYS A 134 10.28 20.01 18.06
N VAL A 135 9.67 20.24 16.92
CA VAL A 135 8.50 19.49 16.47
C VAL A 135 9.01 18.41 15.51
N PRO A 136 8.77 17.13 15.80
CA PRO A 136 9.12 16.07 14.84
C PRO A 136 8.31 16.27 13.56
N VAL A 137 8.98 16.33 12.44
CA VAL A 137 8.41 16.47 11.09
C VAL A 137 8.17 15.10 10.49
#